data_70ee4ec131fb940ed39482c4512273ed
#
_entry.id   70ee4ec131fb940ed39482c4512273ed
#
_cell.length_a   1.000
_cell.length_b   1.000
_cell.length_c   1.000
_cell.angle_alpha   90.00
_cell.angle_beta   90.00
_cell.angle_gamma   90.00
#
_symmetry.space_group_name_H-M   'P 1'
#
loop_
_entity.id
_entity.type
_entity.pdbx_description
1 polymer ?
#
loop_
_entity_poly.entity_id
_entity_poly.type
_entity_poly.pdbx_seq_one_letter_code
_entity_poly.pdbx_strand_id
1 'polypeptide(L)'
;MIEELVINQLPAPTWNRLKMNETKLAGLELPQDICEPRVALEGSVCLNKSKGSNCCGCSEKAQCAVHGTDFAKIAGGVGGAISSLGEGQKLRLVADAGKSVAAVTLRYADNTSCYNQIEIEAKPGSDVTVLMTYISTAQSKGQASVQTKIDVAAGAKVKLVQVQLLGRDFLHINDVGSELG
;
A
#
# COMPACT_ATOMS: atom_id res chain seq x y z
N MET A 1 -17.37 -6.69 -11.83
CA MET A 1 -18.00 -6.20 -10.56
C MET A 1 -18.02 -7.35 -9.59
N ILE A 2 -17.54 -7.15 -8.37
CA ILE A 2 -17.64 -8.15 -7.29
C ILE A 2 -18.96 -7.89 -6.59
N GLU A 3 -19.84 -8.89 -6.55
CA GLU A 3 -21.22 -8.69 -6.05
C GLU A 3 -21.25 -8.35 -4.57
N GLU A 4 -20.46 -9.03 -3.75
CA GLU A 4 -20.37 -8.75 -2.31
C GLU A 4 -19.03 -9.22 -1.78
N LEU A 5 -18.37 -8.39 -0.98
CA LEU A 5 -17.13 -8.70 -0.29
C LEU A 5 -17.33 -8.53 1.21
N VAL A 6 -17.07 -9.58 1.97
CA VAL A 6 -17.08 -9.50 3.44
C VAL A 6 -15.68 -9.19 3.94
N ILE A 7 -15.54 -8.10 4.69
CA ILE A 7 -14.25 -7.61 5.18
C ILE A 7 -14.24 -7.54 6.71
N ASN A 8 -13.02 -7.46 7.27
CA ASN A 8 -12.78 -7.34 8.70
C ASN A 8 -13.34 -8.50 9.54
N GLN A 9 -13.43 -9.70 8.98
CA GLN A 9 -13.73 -10.89 9.77
C GLN A 9 -12.61 -11.16 10.76
N LEU A 10 -12.97 -11.32 12.02
CA LEU A 10 -12.01 -11.70 13.04
C LEU A 10 -11.55 -13.15 12.83
N PRO A 11 -10.24 -13.42 12.92
CA PRO A 11 -9.69 -14.75 12.61
C PRO A 11 -10.04 -15.83 13.66
N ALA A 12 -10.55 -15.44 14.82
CA ALA A 12 -10.88 -16.38 15.90
C ALA A 12 -12.35 -16.81 15.86
N PRO A 13 -12.66 -18.13 15.89
CA PRO A 13 -14.04 -18.63 15.83
C PRO A 13 -14.96 -18.13 16.93
N THR A 14 -14.43 -17.81 18.11
CA THR A 14 -15.18 -17.32 19.27
C THR A 14 -15.76 -15.93 19.06
N TRP A 15 -15.05 -15.06 18.38
CA TRP A 15 -15.49 -13.69 18.09
C TRP A 15 -16.29 -13.57 16.81
N ASN A 16 -16.13 -14.55 15.90
CA ASN A 16 -16.85 -14.59 14.63
C ASN A 16 -18.38 -14.72 14.82
N ARG A 17 -18.82 -15.31 15.93
CA ARG A 17 -20.26 -15.41 16.26
C ARG A 17 -20.92 -14.06 16.53
N LEU A 18 -20.16 -13.07 16.95
CA LEU A 18 -20.69 -11.75 17.27
C LEU A 18 -20.73 -10.83 16.05
N LYS A 19 -20.15 -11.24 14.91
CA LYS A 19 -20.04 -10.43 13.68
C LYS A 19 -19.57 -8.98 13.96
N MET A 20 -18.81 -8.83 15.01
CA MET A 20 -18.21 -7.55 15.37
C MET A 20 -17.12 -7.23 14.36
N ASN A 21 -17.09 -6.01 13.88
CA ASN A 21 -16.19 -5.49 12.86
C ASN A 21 -16.37 -6.07 11.44
N GLU A 22 -17.21 -7.08 11.24
CA GLU A 22 -17.55 -7.54 9.90
C GLU A 22 -18.37 -6.48 9.17
N THR A 23 -18.01 -6.16 7.95
CA THR A 23 -18.83 -5.32 7.08
C THR A 23 -18.87 -5.91 5.68
N LYS A 24 -19.92 -5.57 4.96
CA LYS A 24 -20.13 -5.99 3.58
C LYS A 24 -19.91 -4.82 2.66
N LEU A 25 -19.03 -5.01 1.69
CA LEU A 25 -18.81 -4.08 0.60
C LEU A 25 -19.51 -4.65 -0.64
N ALA A 26 -20.45 -3.91 -1.18
CA ALA A 26 -21.14 -4.28 -2.42
C ALA A 26 -20.71 -3.34 -3.56
N GLY A 27 -20.76 -3.85 -4.78
CA GLY A 27 -20.54 -3.04 -5.97
C GLY A 27 -19.08 -2.64 -6.22
N LEU A 28 -18.12 -3.40 -5.70
CA LEU A 28 -16.72 -3.17 -6.02
C LEU A 28 -16.48 -3.40 -7.51
N GLU A 29 -15.86 -2.42 -8.14
CA GLU A 29 -15.40 -2.53 -9.51
C GLU A 29 -14.00 -3.15 -9.56
N LEU A 30 -13.75 -3.96 -10.59
CA LEU A 30 -12.39 -4.40 -10.87
C LEU A 30 -11.54 -3.20 -11.29
N PRO A 31 -10.26 -3.13 -10.86
CA PRO A 31 -9.38 -2.05 -11.27
C PRO A 31 -9.24 -2.01 -12.79
N GLN A 32 -9.48 -0.84 -13.37
CA GLN A 32 -9.39 -0.60 -14.81
C GLN A 32 -8.38 0.50 -15.14
N ASP A 33 -8.07 1.32 -14.14
CA ASP A 33 -7.22 2.49 -14.30
C ASP A 33 -5.87 2.30 -13.64
N ILE A 34 -4.88 2.97 -14.17
CA ILE A 34 -3.53 3.04 -13.61
C ILE A 34 -3.39 4.37 -12.86
N CYS A 35 -3.16 4.29 -11.56
CA CYS A 35 -2.83 5.45 -10.75
C CYS A 35 -1.35 5.39 -10.35
N GLU A 36 -0.51 6.11 -11.10
CA GLU A 36 0.91 6.15 -10.79
C GLU A 36 1.19 7.03 -9.57
N PRO A 37 1.87 6.49 -8.53
CA PRO A 37 2.27 7.27 -7.39
C PRO A 37 3.37 8.27 -7.77
N ARG A 38 3.22 9.53 -7.31
CA ARG A 38 4.32 10.51 -7.31
C ARG A 38 5.11 10.35 -6.04
N VAL A 39 6.42 10.23 -6.17
CA VAL A 39 7.31 9.96 -5.04
C VAL A 39 8.38 11.03 -4.95
N ALA A 40 8.56 11.58 -3.73
CA ALA A 40 9.69 12.42 -3.37
C ALA A 40 10.44 11.75 -2.22
N LEU A 41 11.76 11.69 -2.33
CA LEU A 41 12.64 10.97 -1.41
C LEU A 41 13.70 11.91 -0.83
N GLU A 42 14.00 11.72 0.44
CA GLU A 42 15.08 12.42 1.14
C GLU A 42 15.83 11.44 2.05
N GLY A 43 17.14 11.53 2.06
CA GLY A 43 18.02 10.64 2.83
C GLY A 43 18.29 9.29 2.15
N SER A 44 18.45 8.25 2.95
CA SER A 44 18.91 6.92 2.52
C SER A 44 17.75 5.99 2.07
N VAL A 45 16.72 6.52 1.44
CA VAL A 45 15.63 5.73 0.88
C VAL A 45 15.66 5.77 -0.65
N CYS A 46 15.44 4.65 -1.29
CA CYS A 46 15.39 4.55 -2.75
C CYS A 46 14.11 3.88 -3.25
N LEU A 47 13.78 4.18 -4.53
CA LEU A 47 12.72 3.52 -5.27
C LEU A 47 13.30 2.32 -6.01
N ASN A 48 12.69 1.18 -5.82
CA ASN A 48 12.89 0.04 -6.69
C ASN A 48 11.75 -0.02 -7.72
N LYS A 49 12.02 0.43 -8.94
CA LYS A 49 11.10 0.25 -10.07
C LYS A 49 11.44 -1.08 -10.76
N SER A 50 10.46 -1.95 -10.89
CA SER A 50 10.59 -3.17 -11.66
C SER A 50 11.04 -2.88 -13.10
N LYS A 51 12.18 -3.47 -13.50
CA LYS A 51 12.79 -3.45 -14.82
C LYS A 51 13.22 -2.08 -15.39
N GLY A 52 14.50 -1.80 -15.32
CA GLY A 52 15.23 -0.97 -16.31
C GLY A 52 15.55 0.46 -15.93
N SER A 53 15.26 0.96 -14.76
CA SER A 53 15.67 2.29 -14.36
C SER A 53 16.82 2.25 -13.34
N ASN A 54 17.90 2.97 -13.65
CA ASN A 54 19.02 3.19 -12.74
C ASN A 54 18.51 3.80 -11.43
N CYS A 55 18.78 3.13 -10.30
CA CYS A 55 18.59 3.72 -8.99
C CYS A 55 19.45 4.98 -8.88
N CYS A 56 18.83 6.14 -8.63
CA CYS A 56 19.58 7.36 -8.34
C CYS A 56 20.30 7.19 -7.02
N GLY A 57 21.63 7.03 -7.04
CA GLY A 57 22.50 7.18 -5.89
C GLY A 57 22.97 5.90 -5.18
N CYS A 58 22.55 4.71 -5.56
CA CYS A 58 23.11 3.48 -5.01
C CYS A 58 24.44 3.17 -5.71
N SER A 59 25.55 3.23 -4.98
CA SER A 59 26.91 2.97 -5.49
C SER A 59 27.20 1.49 -5.80
N GLU A 60 26.26 0.59 -5.55
CA GLU A 60 26.40 -0.82 -5.88
C GLU A 60 25.22 -1.30 -6.74
N LYS A 61 25.56 -1.87 -7.89
CA LYS A 61 24.66 -2.60 -8.80
C LYS A 61 24.14 -3.91 -8.18
N ALA A 62 24.03 -3.98 -6.86
CA ALA A 62 23.59 -5.15 -6.14
C ALA A 62 22.04 -5.26 -6.26
N GLN A 63 21.65 -6.05 -7.25
CA GLN A 63 20.43 -6.86 -7.27
C GLN A 63 19.23 -6.27 -6.52
N CYS A 64 18.63 -5.26 -7.13
CA CYS A 64 17.21 -4.97 -6.85
C CYS A 64 16.34 -6.09 -7.47
N ALA A 65 16.48 -7.31 -6.96
CA ALA A 65 15.59 -8.39 -7.32
C ALA A 65 14.21 -8.04 -6.74
N VAL A 66 13.24 -7.86 -7.61
CA VAL A 66 11.84 -7.87 -7.21
C VAL A 66 11.53 -9.28 -6.75
N HIS A 67 11.73 -9.56 -5.47
CA HIS A 67 11.13 -10.73 -4.87
C HIS A 67 9.62 -10.54 -4.99
N GLY A 68 8.96 -11.51 -5.59
CA GLY A 68 7.50 -11.49 -5.69
C GLY A 68 6.90 -11.47 -4.28
N THR A 69 6.56 -10.28 -3.83
CA THR A 69 5.94 -10.07 -2.53
C THR A 69 4.53 -10.63 -2.58
N ASP A 70 4.27 -11.62 -1.75
CA ASP A 70 2.93 -12.16 -1.59
C ASP A 70 2.13 -11.25 -0.64
N PHE A 71 1.49 -10.25 -1.22
CA PHE A 71 0.65 -9.32 -0.46
C PHE A 71 -0.53 -10.00 0.25
N ALA A 72 -0.94 -11.18 -0.19
CA ALA A 72 -2.02 -11.93 0.45
C ALA A 72 -1.65 -12.40 1.85
N LYS A 73 -0.37 -12.63 2.14
CA LYS A 73 0.09 -13.13 3.44
C LYS A 73 0.09 -12.09 4.55
N ILE A 74 0.01 -10.79 4.20
CA ILE A 74 0.10 -9.71 5.18
C ILE A 74 -1.25 -9.34 5.75
N ALA A 75 -2.27 -9.77 5.06
CA ALA A 75 -3.59 -9.26 5.24
C ALA A 75 -4.27 -9.79 6.48
N GLY A 76 -4.40 -8.94 7.48
CA GLY A 76 -5.57 -8.98 8.36
C GLY A 76 -6.76 -8.33 7.64
N GLY A 77 -7.97 -8.81 7.86
CA GLY A 77 -9.17 -8.10 7.44
C GLY A 77 -9.43 -8.05 5.93
N VAL A 78 -9.04 -6.96 5.30
CA VAL A 78 -9.38 -6.67 3.89
C VAL A 78 -8.42 -7.27 2.87
N GLY A 79 -7.19 -7.59 3.29
CA GLY A 79 -6.09 -7.84 2.36
C GLY A 79 -6.28 -9.01 1.41
N GLY A 80 -6.80 -10.15 1.89
CA GLY A 80 -7.11 -11.27 1.02
C GLY A 80 -8.14 -10.93 -0.05
N ALA A 81 -9.07 -10.08 0.30
CA ALA A 81 -10.11 -9.60 -0.59
C ALA A 81 -9.59 -8.62 -1.63
N ILE A 82 -8.73 -7.67 -1.22
CA ILE A 82 -8.08 -6.73 -2.15
C ILE A 82 -7.17 -7.50 -3.11
N SER A 83 -6.43 -8.50 -2.63
CA SER A 83 -5.57 -9.32 -3.49
C SER A 83 -6.35 -10.07 -4.57
N SER A 84 -7.62 -10.38 -4.34
CA SER A 84 -8.51 -11.00 -5.34
C SER A 84 -8.91 -10.07 -6.48
N LEU A 85 -8.68 -8.76 -6.35
CA LEU A 85 -8.92 -7.79 -7.41
C LEU A 85 -7.94 -7.90 -8.58
N GLY A 86 -6.89 -8.70 -8.46
CA GLY A 86 -5.88 -8.90 -9.50
C GLY A 86 -4.54 -8.24 -9.15
N GLU A 87 -3.79 -7.84 -10.19
CA GLU A 87 -2.51 -7.17 -9.99
C GLU A 87 -2.68 -5.65 -9.93
N GLY A 88 -2.19 -5.04 -8.85
CA GLY A 88 -2.13 -3.59 -8.70
C GLY A 88 -0.86 -2.97 -9.27
N GLN A 89 -0.86 -1.65 -9.39
CA GLN A 89 0.35 -0.87 -9.67
C GLN A 89 1.32 -0.99 -8.50
N LYS A 90 2.52 -1.52 -8.74
CA LYS A 90 3.50 -1.83 -7.68
C LYS A 90 4.49 -0.69 -7.48
N LEU A 91 4.72 -0.35 -6.21
CA LEU A 91 5.76 0.57 -5.76
C LEU A 91 6.53 -0.10 -4.61
N ARG A 92 7.87 -0.11 -4.70
CA ARG A 92 8.72 -0.57 -3.60
C ARG A 92 9.65 0.52 -3.14
N LEU A 93 9.64 0.81 -1.84
CA LEU A 93 10.54 1.69 -1.14
C LEU A 93 11.52 0.85 -0.31
N VAL A 94 12.79 1.13 -0.42
CA VAL A 94 13.84 0.46 0.37
C VAL A 94 14.60 1.52 1.14
N ALA A 95 14.56 1.45 2.47
CA ALA A 95 15.27 2.34 3.36
C ALA A 95 16.53 1.65 3.90
N ASP A 96 17.69 2.22 3.61
CA ASP A 96 18.99 1.82 4.17
C ASP A 96 19.20 2.49 5.54
N ALA A 97 20.31 2.13 6.22
CA ALA A 97 20.67 2.69 7.53
C ALA A 97 20.70 4.23 7.51
N GLY A 98 20.19 4.83 8.57
CA GLY A 98 20.08 6.28 8.73
C GLY A 98 18.66 6.81 8.67
N LYS A 99 18.52 8.13 8.82
CA LYS A 99 17.22 8.80 8.76
C LYS A 99 16.83 9.13 7.33
N SER A 100 15.56 8.88 7.00
CA SER A 100 15.04 9.16 5.66
C SER A 100 13.55 9.49 5.67
N VAL A 101 13.11 10.16 4.62
CA VAL A 101 11.71 10.51 4.41
C VAL A 101 11.31 10.14 2.98
N ALA A 102 10.16 9.51 2.85
CA ALA A 102 9.54 9.24 1.56
C ALA A 102 8.13 9.83 1.55
N ALA A 103 7.84 10.69 0.60
CA ALA A 103 6.48 11.18 0.37
C ALA A 103 5.90 10.52 -0.88
N VAL A 104 4.80 9.81 -0.71
CA VAL A 104 4.07 9.10 -1.78
C VAL A 104 2.72 9.77 -1.95
N THR A 105 2.43 10.30 -3.11
CA THR A 105 1.16 10.94 -3.42
C THR A 105 0.42 10.18 -4.51
N LEU A 106 -0.78 9.71 -4.21
CA LEU A 106 -1.71 9.10 -5.12
C LEU A 106 -2.84 10.09 -5.44
N ARG A 107 -2.96 10.48 -6.71
CA ARG A 107 -4.01 11.39 -7.19
C ARG A 107 -4.98 10.63 -8.04
N TYR A 108 -6.23 10.64 -7.62
CA TYR A 108 -7.31 9.94 -8.30
C TYR A 108 -8.13 10.90 -9.15
N ALA A 109 -8.36 10.52 -10.40
CA ALA A 109 -9.29 11.22 -11.26
C ALA A 109 -10.75 10.90 -10.89
N ASP A 110 -11.69 11.60 -11.47
CA ASP A 110 -13.10 11.27 -11.33
C ASP A 110 -13.45 9.96 -12.05
N ASN A 111 -14.34 9.19 -11.48
CA ASN A 111 -14.78 7.87 -11.96
C ASN A 111 -13.64 6.84 -12.11
N THR A 112 -12.57 7.00 -11.34
CA THR A 112 -11.42 6.08 -11.35
C THR A 112 -11.72 4.81 -10.57
N SER A 113 -11.28 3.66 -11.12
CA SER A 113 -11.19 2.39 -10.41
C SER A 113 -9.77 1.85 -10.47
N CYS A 114 -9.00 1.97 -9.39
CA CYS A 114 -7.59 1.60 -9.38
C CYS A 114 -7.16 0.80 -8.15
N TYR A 115 -6.03 0.10 -8.30
CA TYR A 115 -5.43 -0.69 -7.25
C TYR A 115 -3.91 -0.45 -7.21
N ASN A 116 -3.39 -0.11 -6.03
CA ASN A 116 -1.97 0.09 -5.79
C ASN A 116 -1.46 -0.87 -4.71
N GLN A 117 -0.27 -1.42 -4.95
CA GLN A 117 0.47 -2.25 -4.02
C GLN A 117 1.78 -1.55 -3.66
N ILE A 118 1.96 -1.24 -2.38
CA ILE A 118 3.11 -0.50 -1.88
C ILE A 118 3.88 -1.36 -0.89
N GLU A 119 5.15 -1.60 -1.17
CA GLU A 119 6.07 -2.33 -0.32
C GLU A 119 7.06 -1.35 0.29
N ILE A 120 7.24 -1.41 1.60
CA ILE A 120 8.21 -0.64 2.36
C ILE A 120 9.14 -1.60 3.07
N GLU A 121 10.39 -1.64 2.67
CA GLU A 121 11.43 -2.44 3.31
C GLU A 121 12.35 -1.52 4.12
N ALA A 122 12.40 -1.73 5.42
CA ALA A 122 13.28 -1.01 6.33
C ALA A 122 14.42 -1.94 6.78
N LYS A 123 15.61 -1.71 6.24
CA LYS A 123 16.82 -2.49 6.56
C LYS A 123 17.35 -2.16 7.96
N PRO A 124 18.22 -3.00 8.55
CA PRO A 124 18.78 -2.76 9.87
C PRO A 124 19.39 -1.36 10.01
N GLY A 125 19.05 -0.66 11.10
CA GLY A 125 19.56 0.69 11.39
C GLY A 125 18.87 1.82 10.61
N SER A 126 17.84 1.54 9.83
CA SER A 126 17.02 2.58 9.17
C SER A 126 16.03 3.22 10.13
N ASP A 127 15.75 4.51 9.92
CA ASP A 127 14.69 5.27 10.61
C ASP A 127 13.94 6.07 9.53
N VAL A 128 12.91 5.46 8.96
CA VAL A 128 12.20 6.02 7.81
C VAL A 128 10.82 6.52 8.20
N THR A 129 10.49 7.73 7.75
CA THR A 129 9.13 8.25 7.77
C THR A 129 8.54 8.21 6.37
N VAL A 130 7.43 7.50 6.20
CA VAL A 130 6.69 7.43 4.94
C VAL A 130 5.40 8.21 5.10
N LEU A 131 5.25 9.28 4.31
CA LEU A 131 4.03 10.07 4.21
C LEU A 131 3.26 9.67 2.95
N MET A 132 2.12 9.03 3.12
CA MET A 132 1.23 8.67 2.02
C MET A 132 0.05 9.63 1.96
N THR A 133 -0.16 10.26 0.81
CA THR A 133 -1.25 11.21 0.62
C THR A 133 -2.15 10.74 -0.51
N TYR A 134 -3.44 10.58 -0.22
CA TYR A 134 -4.47 10.18 -1.16
C TYR A 134 -5.35 11.39 -1.47
N ILE A 135 -5.44 11.77 -2.75
CA ILE A 135 -6.08 13.03 -3.15
C ILE A 135 -7.06 12.79 -4.30
N SER A 136 -8.27 13.27 -4.17
CA SER A 136 -9.21 13.47 -5.27
C SER A 136 -9.88 14.85 -5.16
N THR A 137 -10.70 15.25 -6.15
CA THR A 137 -11.52 16.46 -5.97
C THR A 137 -12.69 16.19 -5.04
N ALA A 138 -13.29 17.23 -4.48
CA ALA A 138 -14.39 17.12 -3.52
C ALA A 138 -15.65 16.44 -4.10
N GLN A 139 -15.83 16.53 -5.41
CA GLN A 139 -16.97 15.94 -6.13
C GLN A 139 -16.64 14.62 -6.83
N SER A 140 -15.38 14.17 -6.76
CA SER A 140 -14.98 12.92 -7.41
C SER A 140 -15.73 11.73 -6.85
N LYS A 141 -16.14 10.88 -7.77
CA LYS A 141 -16.64 9.54 -7.53
C LYS A 141 -15.60 8.54 -8.02
N GLY A 142 -15.71 7.32 -7.59
CA GLY A 142 -14.79 6.24 -7.98
C GLY A 142 -14.33 5.45 -6.78
N GLN A 143 -13.36 4.60 -7.03
CA GLN A 143 -12.79 3.78 -5.97
C GLN A 143 -11.28 3.62 -6.13
N ALA A 144 -10.60 3.47 -5.01
CA ALA A 144 -9.20 3.08 -4.98
C ALA A 144 -8.97 2.07 -3.87
N SER A 145 -8.26 1.00 -4.20
CA SER A 145 -7.76 0.03 -3.25
C SER A 145 -6.26 0.22 -3.11
N VAL A 146 -5.77 0.31 -1.88
CA VAL A 146 -4.33 0.41 -1.59
C VAL A 146 -3.96 -0.63 -0.57
N GLN A 147 -2.98 -1.45 -0.92
CA GLN A 147 -2.40 -2.42 -0.02
C GLN A 147 -0.96 -2.06 0.26
N THR A 148 -0.61 -1.93 1.54
CA THR A 148 0.74 -1.56 1.97
C THR A 148 1.34 -2.67 2.82
N LYS A 149 2.47 -3.22 2.37
CA LYS A 149 3.29 -4.14 3.14
C LYS A 149 4.49 -3.41 3.73
N ILE A 150 4.79 -3.67 5.01
CA ILE A 150 5.92 -3.08 5.69
C ILE A 150 6.76 -4.20 6.30
N ASP A 151 8.00 -4.36 5.82
CA ASP A 151 8.99 -5.27 6.37
C ASP A 151 10.00 -4.45 7.19
N VAL A 152 10.06 -4.70 8.49
CA VAL A 152 10.90 -3.96 9.41
C VAL A 152 11.96 -4.89 9.99
N ALA A 153 13.22 -4.73 9.59
CA ALA A 153 14.31 -5.51 10.11
C ALA A 153 14.62 -5.16 11.58
N ALA A 154 15.29 -6.07 12.29
CA ALA A 154 15.71 -5.84 13.66
C ALA A 154 16.49 -4.52 13.81
N GLY A 155 16.09 -3.68 14.78
CA GLY A 155 16.69 -2.37 15.03
C GLY A 155 16.30 -1.27 14.02
N ALA A 156 15.44 -1.56 13.06
CA ALA A 156 14.88 -0.54 12.17
C ALA A 156 13.63 0.12 12.77
N LYS A 157 13.29 1.30 12.25
CA LYS A 157 12.09 2.05 12.63
C LYS A 157 11.36 2.53 11.39
N VAL A 158 10.04 2.32 11.36
CA VAL A 158 9.17 2.85 10.32
C VAL A 158 8.06 3.67 10.96
N LYS A 159 7.86 4.88 10.47
CA LYS A 159 6.71 5.71 10.78
C LYS A 159 5.88 5.88 9.50
N LEU A 160 4.69 5.31 9.47
CA LEU A 160 3.74 5.53 8.39
C LEU A 160 2.74 6.61 8.79
N VAL A 161 2.61 7.62 7.95
CA VAL A 161 1.60 8.68 8.08
C VAL A 161 0.73 8.67 6.85
N GLN A 162 -0.58 8.54 7.02
CA GLN A 162 -1.53 8.51 5.93
C GLN A 162 -2.47 9.71 6.02
N VAL A 163 -2.61 10.45 4.92
CA VAL A 163 -3.49 11.61 4.79
C VAL A 163 -4.49 11.36 3.68
N GLN A 164 -5.77 11.44 3.99
CA GLN A 164 -6.86 11.21 3.05
C GLN A 164 -7.59 12.53 2.78
N LEU A 165 -7.50 13.01 1.54
CA LEU A 165 -8.15 14.22 1.03
C LEU A 165 -9.02 13.81 -0.17
N LEU A 166 -10.06 13.03 0.10
CA LEU A 166 -10.88 12.37 -0.90
C LEU A 166 -12.27 13.01 -0.99
N GLY A 167 -12.87 12.90 -2.16
CA GLY A 167 -14.24 13.31 -2.39
C GLY A 167 -15.23 12.52 -1.53
N ARG A 168 -16.39 13.13 -1.25
CA ARG A 168 -17.41 12.56 -0.36
C ARG A 168 -17.92 11.19 -0.84
N ASP A 169 -18.04 11.01 -2.15
CA ASP A 169 -18.57 9.80 -2.77
C ASP A 169 -17.46 8.88 -3.33
N PHE A 170 -16.21 9.08 -2.87
CA PHE A 170 -15.07 8.29 -3.29
C PHE A 170 -14.83 7.14 -2.31
N LEU A 171 -14.93 5.89 -2.78
CA LEU A 171 -14.64 4.70 -1.98
C LEU A 171 -13.13 4.47 -1.89
N HIS A 172 -12.59 4.46 -0.68
CA HIS A 172 -11.18 4.16 -0.45
C HIS A 172 -11.03 2.95 0.48
N ILE A 173 -10.41 1.90 -0.05
CA ILE A 173 -10.10 0.69 0.71
C ILE A 173 -8.60 0.67 0.95
N ASN A 174 -8.22 0.67 2.23
CA ASN A 174 -6.82 0.72 2.62
C ASN A 174 -6.50 -0.43 3.57
N ASP A 175 -5.50 -1.22 3.21
CA ASP A 175 -5.01 -2.34 4.00
C ASP A 175 -3.51 -2.16 4.27
N VAL A 176 -3.13 -2.27 5.53
CA VAL A 176 -1.73 -2.13 5.97
C VAL A 176 -1.35 -3.31 6.83
N GLY A 177 -0.35 -4.04 6.41
CA GLY A 177 0.25 -5.13 7.17
C GLY A 177 1.74 -4.92 7.40
N SER A 178 2.26 -5.40 8.54
CA SER A 178 3.69 -5.30 8.86
C SER A 178 4.24 -6.61 9.41
N GLU A 179 5.48 -6.92 9.01
CA GLU A 179 6.30 -7.96 9.60
C GLU A 179 7.46 -7.30 10.36
N LEU A 180 7.68 -7.75 11.59
CA LEU A 180 8.73 -7.23 12.47
C LEU A 180 9.77 -8.32 12.70
N GLY A 181 11.04 -8.02 12.39
CA GLY A 181 12.20 -8.90 12.59
C GLY A 181 12.81 -8.85 13.98
#